data_232b8ec4f78f071d5741b7c57dc664b4
#
_entry.id   232b8ec4f78f071d5741b7c57dc664b4
#
_cell.length_a   1.000
_cell.length_b   1.000
_cell.length_c   1.000
_cell.angle_alpha   90.00
_cell.angle_beta   90.00
_cell.angle_gamma   90.00
#
_symmetry.space_group_name_H-M   'P 1'
#
loop_
_entity.id
_entity.type
_entity.pdbx_description
1 polymer ?
#
loop_
_entity_poly.entity_id
_entity_poly.type
_entity_poly.pdbx_seq_one_letter_code
_entity_poly.pdbx_strand_id
1 'polypeptide(L)'
;MKYLLSFLFLFAVYAHGQEFLTPDNFKLKTAKDIVAVEFWVEWNSANEFADLTKLKDCEKYRIDISKYPEIQKEYEVTCIPTVIVFESGEEKERFKANIMFELEADKKEVQESINALMLAKFN
;
A
#
# COMPACT_ATOMS: atom_id res chain seq x y z
N MET A 1 -22.19 -13.23 -30.90
CA MET A 1 -21.13 -12.34 -31.38
C MET A 1 -21.05 -11.03 -30.63
N LYS A 2 -22.15 -10.34 -30.46
CA LYS A 2 -22.20 -9.10 -29.70
C LYS A 2 -21.82 -9.31 -28.24
N TYR A 3 -22.12 -10.44 -27.69
CA TYR A 3 -21.91 -10.74 -26.28
C TYR A 3 -20.44 -11.01 -25.94
N LEU A 4 -19.66 -11.49 -26.90
CA LEU A 4 -18.23 -11.74 -26.72
C LEU A 4 -17.44 -10.45 -26.56
N LEU A 5 -17.84 -9.41 -27.28
CA LEU A 5 -17.16 -8.12 -27.20
C LEU A 5 -17.36 -7.45 -25.84
N SER A 6 -18.58 -7.58 -25.28
CA SER A 6 -18.87 -7.05 -23.95
C SER A 6 -18.07 -7.77 -22.87
N PHE A 7 -17.89 -9.06 -23.04
CA PHE A 7 -17.14 -9.87 -22.09
C PHE A 7 -15.67 -9.51 -22.07
N LEU A 8 -15.10 -9.28 -23.25
CA LEU A 8 -13.70 -8.88 -23.39
C LEU A 8 -13.44 -7.52 -22.73
N PHE A 9 -14.39 -6.62 -22.83
CA PHE A 9 -14.28 -5.30 -22.23
C PHE A 9 -14.22 -5.37 -20.71
N LEU A 10 -14.95 -6.29 -20.10
CA LEU A 10 -14.92 -6.48 -18.66
C LEU A 10 -13.56 -6.95 -18.15
N PHE A 11 -12.87 -7.77 -18.92
CA PHE A 11 -11.54 -8.22 -18.54
C PHE A 11 -10.52 -7.10 -18.48
N ALA A 12 -10.65 -6.11 -19.34
CA ALA A 12 -9.72 -4.99 -19.36
C ALA A 12 -9.76 -4.17 -18.06
N VAL A 13 -10.92 -4.15 -17.39
CA VAL A 13 -11.08 -3.37 -16.14
C VAL A 13 -10.29 -3.96 -14.99
N TYR A 14 -10.06 -5.26 -14.99
CA TYR A 14 -9.32 -5.92 -13.91
C TYR A 14 -7.80 -5.86 -14.06
N ALA A 15 -7.31 -5.31 -15.15
CA ALA A 15 -5.87 -5.19 -15.41
C ALA A 15 -5.24 -3.99 -14.74
N HIS A 16 -5.97 -3.26 -13.92
CA HIS A 16 -5.48 -2.05 -13.29
C HIS A 16 -4.63 -2.35 -12.06
N GLY A 17 -3.71 -1.43 -11.78
CA GLY A 17 -2.80 -1.55 -10.68
C GLY A 17 -3.44 -1.27 -9.33
N GLN A 18 -2.60 -0.92 -8.38
CA GLN A 18 -2.96 -0.77 -6.98
C GLN A 18 -3.93 0.40 -6.75
N GLU A 19 -4.88 0.21 -5.85
CA GLU A 19 -5.81 1.27 -5.46
C GLU A 19 -5.10 2.37 -4.69
N PHE A 20 -5.44 3.63 -5.00
CA PHE A 20 -4.94 4.80 -4.30
C PHE A 20 -5.99 5.32 -3.33
N LEU A 21 -5.55 5.63 -2.12
CA LEU A 21 -6.41 6.22 -1.10
C LEU A 21 -6.48 7.74 -1.25
N THR A 22 -7.49 8.32 -0.61
CA THR A 22 -7.64 9.77 -0.45
C THR A 22 -7.74 10.06 1.04
N PRO A 23 -7.58 11.33 1.47
CA PRO A 23 -7.77 11.65 2.89
C PRO A 23 -9.14 11.24 3.41
N ASP A 24 -10.18 11.31 2.55
CA ASP A 24 -11.54 11.00 2.96
C ASP A 24 -11.74 9.54 3.33
N ASN A 25 -11.02 8.61 2.67
CA ASN A 25 -11.19 7.19 2.96
C ASN A 25 -9.99 6.57 3.69
N PHE A 26 -8.95 7.34 3.98
CA PHE A 26 -7.73 6.80 4.56
C PHE A 26 -7.99 6.09 5.90
N LYS A 27 -8.63 6.77 6.83
CA LYS A 27 -8.89 6.18 8.15
C LYS A 27 -9.82 4.99 8.07
N LEU A 28 -10.83 5.07 7.23
CA LEU A 28 -11.78 3.97 7.05
C LEU A 28 -11.08 2.72 6.51
N LYS A 29 -10.25 2.90 5.48
CA LYS A 29 -9.57 1.77 4.84
C LYS A 29 -8.47 1.18 5.71
N THR A 30 -7.72 2.01 6.44
CA THR A 30 -6.64 1.50 7.30
C THR A 30 -7.15 0.93 8.63
N ALA A 31 -8.41 1.23 8.99
CA ALA A 31 -9.02 0.69 10.21
C ALA A 31 -9.37 -0.80 10.09
N LYS A 32 -9.33 -1.34 8.89
CA LYS A 32 -9.56 -2.76 8.66
C LYS A 32 -8.42 -3.55 9.32
N ASP A 33 -8.55 -4.85 9.31
CA ASP A 33 -7.66 -5.72 10.04
C ASP A 33 -6.17 -5.40 9.82
N ILE A 34 -5.55 -5.99 8.82
CA ILE A 34 -4.14 -5.71 8.48
C ILE A 34 -4.10 -5.02 7.13
N VAL A 35 -3.44 -3.88 7.08
CA VAL A 35 -3.39 -3.04 5.86
C VAL A 35 -1.97 -2.53 5.66
N ALA A 36 -1.42 -2.72 4.47
CA ALA A 36 -0.14 -2.16 4.08
C ALA A 36 -0.40 -0.96 3.16
N VAL A 37 0.16 0.19 3.50
CA VAL A 37 0.02 1.41 2.69
C VAL A 37 1.39 1.90 2.28
N GLU A 38 1.58 2.08 0.98
CA GLU A 38 2.77 2.73 0.45
C GLU A 38 2.50 4.22 0.26
N PHE A 39 3.31 5.05 0.92
CA PHE A 39 3.29 6.50 0.74
C PHE A 39 4.18 6.80 -0.45
N TRP A 40 3.60 7.36 -1.51
CA TRP A 40 4.10 7.33 -2.87
C TRP A 40 4.04 8.71 -3.49
N VAL A 41 4.93 8.99 -4.44
CA VAL A 41 4.85 10.20 -5.28
C VAL A 41 5.13 9.81 -6.73
N GLU A 42 4.51 10.51 -7.66
CA GLU A 42 4.60 10.17 -9.07
C GLU A 42 6.03 10.29 -9.61
N TRP A 43 6.76 11.32 -9.22
CA TRP A 43 8.09 11.52 -9.76
C TRP A 43 9.08 10.41 -9.35
N ASN A 44 8.75 9.62 -8.34
CA ASN A 44 9.57 8.49 -7.91
C ASN A 44 8.92 7.14 -8.21
N SER A 45 7.97 7.11 -9.13
CA SER A 45 7.22 5.88 -9.43
C SER A 45 8.08 4.74 -9.94
N ALA A 46 9.24 5.04 -10.54
CA ALA A 46 10.18 4.00 -10.98
C ALA A 46 10.72 3.18 -9.81
N ASN A 47 10.73 3.75 -8.60
CA ASN A 47 11.21 3.08 -7.39
C ASN A 47 10.08 2.70 -6.45
N GLU A 48 8.85 2.66 -6.94
CA GLU A 48 7.73 2.23 -6.10
C GLU A 48 7.92 0.78 -5.66
N PHE A 49 7.30 0.44 -4.55
CA PHE A 49 7.34 -0.93 -4.05
C PHE A 49 6.47 -1.81 -4.95
N ALA A 50 7.08 -2.37 -5.97
CA ALA A 50 6.37 -3.15 -6.98
C ALA A 50 5.70 -4.39 -6.41
N ASP A 51 6.27 -4.96 -5.35
CA ASP A 51 5.75 -6.17 -4.72
C ASP A 51 4.56 -5.91 -3.77
N LEU A 52 4.13 -4.65 -3.65
CA LEU A 52 2.98 -4.32 -2.81
C LEU A 52 1.77 -5.18 -3.18
N THR A 53 1.50 -5.30 -4.47
CA THR A 53 0.35 -6.07 -4.96
C THR A 53 0.46 -7.57 -4.68
N LYS A 54 1.66 -8.04 -4.38
CA LYS A 54 1.92 -9.46 -4.12
C LYS A 54 1.87 -9.84 -2.66
N LEU A 55 1.71 -8.87 -1.76
CA LEU A 55 1.58 -9.15 -0.34
C LEU A 55 0.30 -9.93 -0.07
N LYS A 56 0.36 -10.86 0.88
CA LYS A 56 -0.75 -11.73 1.23
C LYS A 56 -1.23 -11.46 2.63
N ASP A 57 -2.50 -11.80 2.89
CA ASP A 57 -3.12 -11.72 4.21
C ASP A 57 -3.27 -10.30 4.74
N CYS A 58 -3.37 -9.34 3.82
CA CYS A 58 -3.58 -7.95 4.15
C CYS A 58 -4.24 -7.24 2.99
N GLU A 59 -4.84 -6.09 3.26
CA GLU A 59 -5.24 -5.18 2.20
C GLU A 59 -4.05 -4.28 1.86
N LYS A 60 -3.99 -3.77 0.65
CA LYS A 60 -2.84 -3.04 0.13
C LYS A 60 -3.30 -1.81 -0.63
N TYR A 61 -2.70 -0.67 -0.31
CA TYR A 61 -3.06 0.59 -0.94
C TYR A 61 -1.83 1.46 -1.12
N ARG A 62 -1.95 2.45 -2.01
CA ARG A 62 -1.01 3.55 -2.13
C ARG A 62 -1.72 4.85 -1.81
N ILE A 63 -0.98 5.85 -1.38
CA ILE A 63 -1.49 7.21 -1.29
C ILE A 63 -0.46 8.15 -1.86
N ASP A 64 -0.91 9.08 -2.71
CA ASP A 64 -0.05 10.07 -3.34
C ASP A 64 0.10 11.26 -2.42
N ILE A 65 1.19 11.29 -1.66
CA ILE A 65 1.40 12.35 -0.67
C ILE A 65 1.74 13.70 -1.29
N SER A 66 2.08 13.73 -2.58
CA SER A 66 2.27 15.03 -3.25
C SER A 66 0.93 15.76 -3.43
N LYS A 67 -0.15 15.00 -3.53
CA LYS A 67 -1.50 15.56 -3.62
C LYS A 67 -2.07 15.91 -2.24
N TYR A 68 -1.62 15.23 -1.22
CA TYR A 68 -2.21 15.31 0.13
C TYR A 68 -1.12 15.55 1.17
N PRO A 69 -0.52 16.76 1.19
CA PRO A 69 0.57 17.04 2.15
C PRO A 69 0.14 16.93 3.61
N GLU A 70 -1.15 17.09 3.90
CA GLU A 70 -1.68 16.92 5.25
C GLU A 70 -1.53 15.48 5.75
N ILE A 71 -1.65 14.49 4.85
CA ILE A 71 -1.44 13.09 5.19
C ILE A 71 0.05 12.82 5.47
N GLN A 72 0.93 13.39 4.65
CA GLN A 72 2.35 13.28 4.86
C GLN A 72 2.74 13.78 6.25
N LYS A 73 2.18 14.90 6.64
CA LYS A 73 2.46 15.52 7.94
C LYS A 73 1.88 14.71 9.10
N GLU A 74 0.65 14.28 8.96
CA GLU A 74 -0.04 13.52 10.00
C GLU A 74 0.70 12.23 10.35
N TYR A 75 1.21 11.52 9.34
CA TYR A 75 1.91 10.25 9.54
C TYR A 75 3.43 10.40 9.58
N GLU A 76 3.91 11.65 9.58
CA GLU A 76 5.33 11.96 9.69
C GLU A 76 6.18 11.19 8.67
N VAL A 77 5.76 11.22 7.41
CA VAL A 77 6.48 10.56 6.34
C VAL A 77 7.61 11.49 5.88
N THR A 78 8.83 11.07 6.13
CA THR A 78 10.03 11.89 5.86
C THR A 78 10.81 11.43 4.64
N CYS A 79 10.48 10.28 4.10
CA CYS A 79 11.15 9.75 2.91
C CYS A 79 10.14 8.95 2.08
N ILE A 80 10.44 8.78 0.81
CA ILE A 80 9.57 8.07 -0.12
C ILE A 80 10.40 7.08 -0.93
N PRO A 81 9.86 5.90 -1.19
CA PRO A 81 8.61 5.39 -0.63
C PRO A 81 8.75 5.05 0.86
N THR A 82 7.64 5.08 1.57
CA THR A 82 7.54 4.52 2.92
C THR A 82 6.34 3.59 2.92
N VAL A 83 6.53 2.39 3.46
CA VAL A 83 5.44 1.43 3.61
C VAL A 83 5.13 1.30 5.09
N ILE A 84 3.88 1.55 5.46
CA ILE A 84 3.43 1.38 6.84
C ILE A 84 2.43 0.24 6.89
N VAL A 85 2.64 -0.68 7.82
CA VAL A 85 1.69 -1.75 8.08
C VAL A 85 0.87 -1.36 9.29
N PHE A 86 -0.45 -1.29 9.10
CA PHE A 86 -1.42 -0.95 10.13
C PHE A 86 -2.17 -2.21 10.55
N GLU A 87 -2.57 -2.26 11.81
CA GLU A 87 -3.53 -3.25 12.30
C GLU A 87 -4.62 -2.51 13.04
N SER A 88 -5.86 -2.64 12.58
CA SER A 88 -7.01 -1.96 13.16
C SER A 88 -6.79 -0.45 13.30
N GLY A 89 -6.16 0.15 12.31
CA GLY A 89 -5.89 1.58 12.25
C GLY A 89 -4.65 2.05 12.98
N GLU A 90 -3.95 1.15 13.65
CA GLU A 90 -2.77 1.49 14.43
C GLU A 90 -1.50 1.09 13.68
N GLU A 91 -0.53 1.99 13.63
CA GLU A 91 0.75 1.71 12.97
C GLU A 91 1.53 0.67 13.77
N LYS A 92 1.92 -0.42 13.12
CA LYS A 92 2.67 -1.50 13.75
C LYS A 92 4.10 -1.60 13.25
N GLU A 93 4.34 -1.32 11.97
CA GLU A 93 5.66 -1.42 11.38
C GLU A 93 5.80 -0.39 10.28
N ARG A 94 7.00 0.14 10.12
CA ARG A 94 7.29 1.17 9.12
C ARG A 94 8.59 0.82 8.41
N PHE A 95 8.53 0.77 7.09
CA PHE A 95 9.68 0.51 6.22
C PHE A 95 9.98 1.77 5.43
N LYS A 96 11.20 2.28 5.54
CA LYS A 96 11.58 3.55 4.94
C LYS A 96 12.52 3.38 3.77
N ALA A 97 12.51 4.36 2.88
CA ALA A 97 13.45 4.44 1.78
C ALA A 97 14.82 4.90 2.27
N ASN A 98 15.83 4.57 1.48
CA ASN A 98 17.18 5.07 1.67
C ASN A 98 17.35 6.43 0.97
N ILE A 99 18.57 6.98 0.99
CA ILE A 99 18.86 8.29 0.38
C ILE A 99 18.73 8.28 -1.14
N MET A 100 18.64 7.10 -1.77
CA MET A 100 18.44 6.94 -3.21
C MET A 100 16.96 6.85 -3.56
N PHE A 101 16.07 7.09 -2.60
CA PHE A 101 14.62 6.98 -2.78
C PHE A 101 14.18 5.58 -3.16
N GLU A 102 14.85 4.57 -2.62
CA GLU A 102 14.51 3.17 -2.83
C GLU A 102 14.20 2.53 -1.49
N LEU A 103 13.11 1.75 -1.44
CA LEU A 103 12.74 1.03 -0.23
C LEU A 103 13.84 0.01 0.11
N GLU A 104 14.34 0.06 1.34
CA GLU A 104 15.40 -0.86 1.75
C GLU A 104 14.87 -2.27 2.03
N ALA A 105 13.65 -2.36 2.55
CA ALA A 105 13.03 -3.65 2.82
C ALA A 105 12.57 -4.30 1.51
N ASP A 106 12.70 -5.62 1.45
CA ASP A 106 12.17 -6.38 0.33
C ASP A 106 10.80 -6.95 0.67
N LYS A 107 10.19 -7.63 -0.31
CA LYS A 107 8.87 -8.26 -0.13
C LYS A 107 8.85 -9.20 1.06
N LYS A 108 9.93 -9.96 1.25
CA LYS A 108 10.01 -10.95 2.32
C LYS A 108 9.93 -10.29 3.69
N GLU A 109 10.66 -9.20 3.90
CA GLU A 109 10.65 -8.49 5.17
C GLU A 109 9.27 -7.91 5.49
N VAL A 110 8.62 -7.30 4.50
CA VAL A 110 7.29 -6.74 4.69
C VAL A 110 6.28 -7.85 4.96
N GLN A 111 6.36 -8.94 4.21
CA GLN A 111 5.46 -10.07 4.39
C GLN A 111 5.64 -10.72 5.77
N GLU A 112 6.87 -10.82 6.25
CA GLU A 112 7.14 -11.38 7.58
C GLU A 112 6.51 -10.54 8.67
N SER A 113 6.52 -9.22 8.52
CA SER A 113 5.85 -8.32 9.45
C SER A 113 4.35 -8.59 9.50
N ILE A 114 3.74 -8.76 8.33
CA ILE A 114 2.31 -9.08 8.22
C ILE A 114 2.02 -10.44 8.85
N ASN A 115 2.86 -11.43 8.57
CA ASN A 115 2.71 -12.78 9.09
C ASN A 115 2.80 -12.79 10.62
N ALA A 116 3.69 -11.98 11.19
CA ALA A 116 3.82 -11.88 12.64
C ALA A 116 2.54 -11.36 13.29
N LEU A 117 1.90 -10.37 12.65
CA LEU A 117 0.63 -9.84 13.14
C LEU A 117 -0.48 -10.88 13.03
N MET A 118 -0.50 -11.63 11.93
CA MET A 118 -1.47 -12.71 11.76
C MET A 118 -1.33 -13.77 12.83
N LEU A 119 -0.10 -14.19 13.13
CA LEU A 119 0.15 -15.20 14.15
C LEU A 119 -0.24 -14.71 15.53
N ALA A 120 -0.03 -13.45 15.85
CA ALA A 120 -0.36 -12.89 17.14
C ALA A 120 -1.86 -12.93 17.45
N LYS A 121 -2.71 -12.99 16.42
CA LYS A 121 -4.16 -13.08 16.62
C LYS A 121 -4.61 -14.41 17.21
N PHE A 122 -3.80 -15.43 17.04
CA PHE A 122 -4.16 -16.78 17.50
C PHE A 122 -3.54 -17.14 18.84
N ASN A 123 -2.85 -16.19 19.45
CA ASN A 123 -2.20 -16.40 20.75
C ASN A 123 -2.98 -15.82 21.91
#